data_d6a5c0c24fdf1446f589bf4692cf10e3
#
_entry.id   d6a5c0c24fdf1446f589bf4692cf10e3
#
_cell.length_a   1.000
_cell.length_b   1.000
_cell.length_c   1.000
_cell.angle_alpha   90.00
_cell.angle_beta   90.00
_cell.angle_gamma   90.00
#
_symmetry.space_group_name_H-M   'P 1'
#
loop_
_entity.id
_entity.type
_entity.pdbx_description
1 polymer ?
#
loop_
_entity_poly.entity_id
_entity_poly.type
_entity_poly.pdbx_seq_one_letter_code
_entity_poly.pdbx_strand_id
1 'polypeptide(L)'
;MSRTKKTLLSDDHATALADLFRLLGDPTRLRIVVSCLRTPLAVSDIAERLDLSVSLVSHHLRLFKGARLVRADRQGKQVYYGADDAHVRRMVEDMVVHIGEH
;
A
#
# COMPACT_ATOMS: atom_id res chain seq x y z
N MET A 1 -20.41 -25.67 5.09
CA MET A 1 -19.76 -25.67 6.38
C MET A 1 -20.25 -24.54 7.23
N SER A 2 -20.83 -24.90 8.31
CA SER A 2 -21.38 -23.89 9.21
C SER A 2 -20.31 -23.08 9.92
N ARG A 3 -19.08 -23.59 9.96
CA ARG A 3 -18.02 -22.88 10.66
C ARG A 3 -17.71 -21.51 10.04
N THR A 4 -18.00 -21.31 8.75
CA THR A 4 -17.71 -20.02 8.12
C THR A 4 -18.51 -18.91 8.74
N LYS A 5 -19.63 -19.21 9.35
CA LYS A 5 -20.44 -18.20 10.02
C LYS A 5 -19.75 -17.61 11.24
N LYS A 6 -18.79 -18.33 11.80
CA LYS A 6 -18.12 -17.92 13.05
C LYS A 6 -16.77 -17.29 12.80
N THR A 7 -16.32 -17.24 11.56
CA THR A 7 -15.07 -16.58 11.24
C THR A 7 -15.34 -15.14 10.89
N LEU A 8 -14.35 -14.28 11.10
CA LEU A 8 -14.45 -12.89 10.76
C LEU A 8 -14.24 -12.63 9.27
N LEU A 9 -13.72 -13.63 8.55
CA LEU A 9 -13.40 -13.49 7.14
C LEU A 9 -14.16 -14.53 6.33
N SER A 10 -14.84 -14.04 5.28
CA SER A 10 -15.32 -14.92 4.24
C SER A 10 -14.14 -15.41 3.41
N ASP A 11 -14.36 -16.44 2.60
CA ASP A 11 -13.31 -16.94 1.71
C ASP A 11 -12.83 -15.84 0.76
N ASP A 12 -13.75 -15.06 0.22
CA ASP A 12 -13.38 -13.98 -0.70
C ASP A 12 -12.56 -12.91 0.00
N HIS A 13 -12.95 -12.53 1.21
CA HIS A 13 -12.20 -11.54 1.97
C HIS A 13 -10.84 -12.06 2.37
N ALA A 14 -10.75 -13.33 2.74
CA ALA A 14 -9.47 -13.93 3.10
C ALA A 14 -8.50 -13.91 1.91
N THR A 15 -8.99 -14.24 0.73
CA THR A 15 -8.18 -14.22 -0.48
C THR A 15 -7.72 -12.81 -0.81
N ALA A 16 -8.63 -11.84 -0.75
CA ALA A 16 -8.31 -10.45 -1.04
C ALA A 16 -7.27 -9.91 -0.06
N LEU A 17 -7.45 -10.21 1.22
CA LEU A 17 -6.52 -9.74 2.24
C LEU A 17 -5.14 -10.40 2.09
N ALA A 18 -5.11 -11.68 1.77
CA ALA A 18 -3.85 -12.38 1.54
C ALA A 18 -3.11 -11.80 0.34
N ASP A 19 -3.82 -11.47 -0.72
CA ASP A 19 -3.22 -10.84 -1.89
C ASP A 19 -2.62 -9.48 -1.55
N LEU A 20 -3.32 -8.72 -0.73
CA LEU A 20 -2.84 -7.42 -0.25
C LEU A 20 -1.52 -7.57 0.52
N PHE A 21 -1.46 -8.52 1.44
CA PHE A 21 -0.23 -8.75 2.19
C PHE A 21 0.89 -9.27 1.30
N ARG A 22 0.56 -10.05 0.28
CA ARG A 22 1.57 -10.51 -0.66
C ARG A 22 2.21 -9.36 -1.41
N LEU A 23 1.41 -8.35 -1.80
CA LEU A 23 1.95 -7.16 -2.44
C LEU A 23 2.88 -6.40 -1.52
N LEU A 24 2.57 -6.35 -0.23
CA LEU A 24 3.42 -5.68 0.76
C LEU A 24 4.62 -6.51 1.17
N GLY A 25 4.70 -7.76 0.77
CA GLY A 25 5.73 -8.69 1.22
C GLY A 25 7.06 -8.59 0.50
N ASP A 26 7.36 -7.46 -0.11
CA ASP A 26 8.61 -7.20 -0.79
C ASP A 26 9.19 -5.89 -0.27
N PRO A 27 10.50 -5.85 0.08
CA PRO A 27 11.06 -4.64 0.68
C PRO A 27 10.92 -3.38 -0.17
N THR A 28 11.15 -3.50 -1.47
CA THR A 28 11.03 -2.34 -2.37
C THR A 28 9.60 -1.85 -2.43
N ARG A 29 8.65 -2.75 -2.59
CA ARG A 29 7.24 -2.38 -2.63
C ARG A 29 6.79 -1.76 -1.32
N LEU A 30 7.25 -2.33 -0.20
CA LEU A 30 6.90 -1.79 1.11
C LEU A 30 7.42 -0.37 1.28
N ARG A 31 8.66 -0.10 0.85
CA ARG A 31 9.23 1.25 0.92
C ARG A 31 8.43 2.25 0.11
N ILE A 32 7.93 1.83 -1.05
CA ILE A 32 7.11 2.72 -1.88
C ILE A 32 5.83 3.11 -1.14
N VAL A 33 5.13 2.14 -0.57
CA VAL A 33 3.89 2.42 0.18
C VAL A 33 4.18 3.31 1.38
N VAL A 34 5.20 2.99 2.16
CA VAL A 34 5.53 3.75 3.37
C VAL A 34 5.86 5.21 3.03
N SER A 35 6.50 5.45 1.89
CA SER A 35 6.92 6.80 1.51
C SER A 35 5.74 7.76 1.33
N CYS A 36 4.57 7.26 1.00
CA CYS A 36 3.41 8.11 0.70
C CYS A 36 2.23 7.92 1.66
N LEU A 37 2.46 7.26 2.81
CA LEU A 37 1.36 7.01 3.75
C LEU A 37 0.83 8.27 4.41
N ARG A 38 1.73 9.14 4.88
CA ARG A 38 1.33 10.32 5.63
C ARG A 38 1.00 11.50 4.74
N THR A 39 1.79 11.67 3.70
CA THR A 39 1.64 12.79 2.77
C THR A 39 1.63 12.22 1.36
N PRO A 40 0.59 12.49 0.58
CA PRO A 40 0.58 12.04 -0.81
C PRO A 40 1.78 12.58 -1.57
N LEU A 41 2.35 11.77 -2.43
CA LEU A 41 3.53 12.11 -3.21
C LEU A 41 3.32 11.78 -4.68
N ALA A 42 3.93 12.57 -5.54
CA ALA A 42 3.97 12.27 -6.96
C ALA A 42 4.95 11.13 -7.22
N VAL A 43 4.74 10.42 -8.32
CA VAL A 43 5.59 9.28 -8.70
C VAL A 43 7.06 9.68 -8.76
N SER A 44 7.35 10.84 -9.37
CA SER A 44 8.72 11.32 -9.49
C SER A 44 9.39 11.56 -8.14
N ASP A 45 8.62 12.06 -7.16
CA ASP A 45 9.16 12.32 -5.83
C ASP A 45 9.47 11.01 -5.11
N ILE A 46 8.61 10.02 -5.24
CA ILE A 46 8.85 8.72 -4.64
C ILE A 46 10.09 8.08 -5.26
N ALA A 47 10.17 8.12 -6.58
CA ALA A 47 11.30 7.54 -7.30
C ALA A 47 12.61 8.19 -6.87
N GLU A 48 12.62 9.50 -6.75
CA GLU A 48 13.81 10.23 -6.34
C GLU A 48 14.22 9.88 -4.92
N ARG A 49 13.27 9.89 -3.99
CA ARG A 49 13.55 9.60 -2.59
C ARG A 49 14.10 8.20 -2.36
N LEU A 50 13.64 7.25 -3.16
CA LEU A 50 14.03 5.84 -2.99
C LEU A 50 15.13 5.41 -3.96
N ASP A 51 15.57 6.31 -4.82
CA ASP A 51 16.57 6.00 -5.84
C ASP A 51 16.13 4.85 -6.73
N LEU A 52 14.91 4.97 -7.23
CA LEU A 52 14.29 3.98 -8.11
C LEU A 52 13.88 4.67 -9.42
N SER A 53 13.68 3.87 -10.46
CA SER A 53 13.19 4.42 -11.72
C SER A 53 11.73 4.80 -11.59
N VAL A 54 11.32 5.83 -12.33
CA VAL A 54 9.91 6.24 -12.37
C VAL A 54 9.05 5.11 -12.91
N SER A 55 9.53 4.37 -13.89
CA SER A 55 8.79 3.25 -14.47
C SER A 55 8.49 2.18 -13.44
N LEU A 56 9.47 1.83 -12.62
CA LEU A 56 9.31 0.80 -11.60
C LEU A 56 8.30 1.25 -10.55
N VAL A 57 8.46 2.48 -10.04
CA VAL A 57 7.56 3.03 -9.04
C VAL A 57 6.13 3.10 -9.58
N SER A 58 5.98 3.60 -10.79
CA SER A 58 4.68 3.72 -11.44
C SER A 58 4.00 2.36 -11.57
N HIS A 59 4.77 1.33 -11.98
CA HIS A 59 4.24 -0.02 -12.11
C HIS A 59 3.70 -0.53 -10.77
N HIS A 60 4.49 -0.40 -9.72
CA HIS A 60 4.07 -0.87 -8.40
C HIS A 60 2.87 -0.10 -7.86
N LEU A 61 2.85 1.22 -8.06
CA LEU A 61 1.73 2.04 -7.60
C LEU A 61 0.42 1.64 -8.27
N ARG A 62 0.46 1.25 -9.54
CA ARG A 62 -0.74 0.77 -10.21
C ARG A 62 -1.25 -0.53 -9.60
N LEU A 63 -0.34 -1.43 -9.23
CA LEU A 63 -0.73 -2.66 -8.54
C LEU A 63 -1.34 -2.36 -7.18
N PHE A 64 -0.73 -1.46 -6.43
CA PHE A 64 -1.23 -1.06 -5.12
C PHE A 64 -2.60 -0.40 -5.21
N LYS A 65 -2.82 0.40 -6.24
CA LYS A 65 -4.11 1.04 -6.44
C LYS A 65 -5.18 -0.01 -6.75
N GLY A 66 -4.85 -0.99 -7.57
CA GLY A 66 -5.76 -2.09 -7.87
C GLY A 66 -6.14 -2.91 -6.65
N ALA A 67 -5.22 -3.02 -5.69
CA ALA A 67 -5.45 -3.74 -4.44
C ALA A 67 -6.02 -2.85 -3.33
N ARG A 68 -6.30 -1.59 -3.64
CA ARG A 68 -6.84 -0.61 -2.69
C ARG A 68 -5.91 -0.31 -1.51
N LEU A 69 -4.62 -0.39 -1.76
CA LEU A 69 -3.63 0.04 -0.77
C LEU A 69 -3.35 1.52 -0.88
N VAL A 70 -3.39 2.05 -2.08
CA VAL A 70 -3.19 3.47 -2.32
C VAL A 70 -4.30 4.01 -3.21
N ARG A 71 -4.48 5.32 -3.12
CA ARG A 71 -5.38 6.05 -3.99
C ARG A 71 -4.58 7.04 -4.81
N ALA A 72 -5.06 7.34 -6.00
CA ALA A 72 -4.44 8.29 -6.90
C ALA A 72 -5.30 9.54 -6.96
N ASP A 73 -4.67 10.70 -6.87
CA ASP A 73 -5.35 11.98 -6.88
C ASP A 73 -4.67 12.88 -7.89
N ARG A 74 -5.41 13.26 -8.91
CA ARG A 74 -4.85 14.11 -9.96
C ARG A 74 -4.94 15.56 -9.54
N GLN A 75 -3.80 16.24 -9.60
CA GLN A 75 -3.73 17.67 -9.33
C GLN A 75 -2.96 18.33 -10.46
N GLY A 76 -3.68 18.98 -11.36
CA GLY A 76 -3.08 19.55 -12.54
C GLY A 76 -2.50 18.47 -13.45
N LYS A 77 -1.23 18.57 -13.73
CA LYS A 77 -0.53 17.60 -14.59
C LYS A 77 0.07 16.44 -13.81
N GLN A 78 -0.03 16.48 -12.50
CA GLN A 78 0.58 15.46 -11.66
C GLN A 78 -0.46 14.58 -11.02
N VAL A 79 -0.07 13.33 -10.76
CA VAL A 79 -0.88 12.39 -10.00
C VAL A 79 -0.15 12.12 -8.70
N TYR A 80 -0.85 12.33 -7.59
CA TYR A 80 -0.32 12.10 -6.25
C TYR A 80 -0.90 10.80 -5.70
N TYR A 81 -0.07 10.01 -5.08
CA TYR A 81 -0.48 8.75 -4.48
C TYR A 81 -0.36 8.86 -2.97
N GLY A 82 -1.34 8.31 -2.27
CA GLY A 82 -1.36 8.27 -0.81
C GLY A 82 -2.08 7.03 -0.34
N ALA A 83 -2.17 6.86 0.98
CA ALA A 83 -2.90 5.73 1.55
C ALA A 83 -4.36 5.77 1.09
N ASP A 84 -4.93 4.60 0.80
CA ASP A 84 -6.32 4.52 0.35
C ASP A 84 -7.27 5.04 1.42
N ASP A 85 -7.02 4.69 2.68
CA ASP A 85 -7.81 5.18 3.80
C ASP A 85 -6.99 5.12 5.10
N ALA A 86 -7.63 5.52 6.19
CA ALA A 86 -6.96 5.55 7.49
C ALA A 86 -6.64 4.15 8.03
N HIS A 87 -7.40 3.14 7.61
CA HIS A 87 -7.12 1.76 8.06
C HIS A 87 -5.80 1.28 7.51
N VAL A 88 -5.56 1.49 6.20
CA VAL A 88 -4.31 1.09 5.57
C VAL A 88 -3.15 1.84 6.22
N ARG A 89 -3.29 3.16 6.38
CA ARG A 89 -2.22 3.97 6.96
C ARG A 89 -1.88 3.49 8.36
N ARG A 90 -2.88 3.29 9.21
CA ARG A 90 -2.64 2.87 10.58
C ARG A 90 -2.00 1.50 10.67
N MET A 91 -2.50 0.56 9.87
CA MET A 91 -1.94 -0.79 9.89
C MET A 91 -0.46 -0.79 9.55
N VAL A 92 -0.10 -0.13 8.46
CA VAL A 92 1.30 -0.12 8.02
C VAL A 92 2.17 0.67 9.00
N GLU A 93 1.71 1.85 9.44
CA GLU A 93 2.48 2.66 10.38
C GLU A 93 2.68 1.93 11.71
N ASP A 94 1.66 1.25 12.19
CA ASP A 94 1.78 0.50 13.44
C ASP A 94 2.82 -0.61 13.31
N MET A 95 2.85 -1.28 12.18
CA MET A 95 3.84 -2.33 11.97
C MET A 95 5.25 -1.76 11.83
N VAL A 96 5.39 -0.61 11.19
CA VAL A 96 6.70 0.07 11.11
C VAL A 96 7.20 0.42 12.51
N VAL A 97 6.33 0.96 13.36
CA VAL A 97 6.68 1.29 14.74
C VAL A 97 7.03 0.02 15.51
N HIS A 98 6.24 -1.03 15.33
CA HIS A 98 6.46 -2.29 16.02
C HIS A 98 7.86 -2.85 15.72
N ILE A 99 8.25 -2.87 14.44
CA ILE A 99 9.56 -3.37 14.05
C ILE A 99 10.67 -2.45 14.61
N GLY A 100 10.44 -1.15 14.61
CA GLY A 100 11.42 -0.19 15.11
C GLY A 100 11.68 -0.28 16.61
N GLU A 101 10.73 -0.86 17.37
CA GLU A 101 10.87 -1.04 18.81
C GLU A 101 11.56 -2.34 19.18
N HIS A 102 11.86 -3.17 18.23
CA HIS A 102 12.52 -4.44 18.44
C HIS A 102 13.75 -4.55 17.56
#